data_2d20c91133e63409b97d311354795913
#
_entry.id   2d20c91133e63409b97d311354795913
#
_cell.length_a   1.000
_cell.length_b   1.000
_cell.length_c   1.000
_cell.angle_alpha   90.00
_cell.angle_beta   90.00
_cell.angle_gamma   90.00
#
_symmetry.space_group_name_H-M   'P 1'
#
loop_
_entity.id
_entity.type
_entity.pdbx_description
1 polymer ?
#
loop_
_entity_poly.entity_id
_entity_poly.type
_entity_poly.pdbx_seq_one_letter_code
_entity_poly.pdbx_strand_id
1 'polypeptide(L)'
;MSRHLSGFSRFLVVWFGQLVSAIGSGLTGFALAVYVFQLTGSAAHYSLVLLAAFLPSLLLKPIGGAIVDRYDRRLMMIIGDAGSIAGVAFIIVMMLLGVKSLWPIYLGSIISSVFVALQNPAYKASVTDLLDESHYSKGSGLMQLSESSRYVLSPMIAGMLMSWFNLESVLLVD
;
A
#
# COMPACT_ATOMS: atom_id res chain seq x y z
N MET A 1 -10.26 19.74 -29.15
CA MET A 1 -9.92 18.36 -29.62
C MET A 1 -9.56 17.51 -28.43
N SER A 2 -10.52 16.97 -27.71
CA SER A 2 -10.30 16.06 -26.57
C SER A 2 -9.87 14.69 -27.13
N ARG A 3 -8.60 14.35 -27.00
CA ARG A 3 -8.13 12.98 -27.26
C ARG A 3 -8.85 12.05 -26.28
N HIS A 4 -9.87 11.34 -26.74
CA HIS A 4 -10.42 10.21 -26.02
C HIS A 4 -9.31 9.15 -25.91
N LEU A 5 -8.67 9.07 -24.74
CA LEU A 5 -7.73 8.00 -24.45
C LEU A 5 -8.45 6.66 -24.65
N SER A 6 -7.82 5.70 -25.32
CA SER A 6 -8.34 4.33 -25.40
C SER A 6 -8.49 3.72 -24.00
N GLY A 7 -9.36 2.72 -23.83
CA GLY A 7 -9.55 2.05 -22.52
C GLY A 7 -8.20 1.59 -21.92
N PHE A 8 -7.35 1.01 -22.76
CA PHE A 8 -5.99 0.58 -22.35
C PHE A 8 -5.10 1.75 -21.89
N SER A 9 -5.16 2.92 -22.54
CA SER A 9 -4.38 4.09 -22.10
C SER A 9 -4.85 4.63 -20.74
N ARG A 10 -6.17 4.61 -20.47
CA ARG A 10 -6.72 4.97 -19.15
C ARG A 10 -6.27 3.98 -18.08
N PHE A 11 -6.31 2.70 -18.40
CA PHE A 11 -5.79 1.65 -17.53
C PHE A 11 -4.31 1.88 -17.19
N LEU A 12 -3.44 2.21 -18.16
CA LEU A 12 -2.02 2.44 -17.91
C LEU A 12 -1.79 3.60 -16.93
N VAL A 13 -2.58 4.68 -16.99
CA VAL A 13 -2.48 5.79 -16.04
C VAL A 13 -2.82 5.33 -14.63
N VAL A 14 -3.92 4.59 -14.46
CA VAL A 14 -4.34 4.05 -13.15
C VAL A 14 -3.30 3.03 -12.65
N TRP A 15 -2.83 2.14 -13.53
CA TRP A 15 -1.81 1.15 -13.21
C TRP A 15 -0.50 1.78 -12.74
N PHE A 16 -0.02 2.83 -13.42
CA PHE A 16 1.21 3.52 -13.02
C PHE A 16 1.08 4.17 -11.64
N GLY A 17 -0.05 4.82 -11.38
CA GLY A 17 -0.36 5.33 -10.03
C GLY A 17 -0.34 4.23 -8.97
N GLN A 18 -0.95 3.08 -9.26
CA GLN A 18 -0.96 1.94 -8.36
C GLN A 18 0.43 1.30 -8.19
N LEU A 19 1.27 1.28 -9.23
CA LEU A 19 2.65 0.82 -9.12
C LEU A 19 3.45 1.69 -8.15
N VAL A 20 3.36 3.01 -8.29
CA VAL A 20 4.03 3.98 -7.41
C VAL A 20 3.54 3.80 -5.97
N SER A 21 2.23 3.75 -5.76
CA SER A 21 1.62 3.52 -4.43
C SER A 21 2.03 2.18 -3.82
N ALA A 22 2.07 1.11 -4.62
CA ALA A 22 2.51 -0.21 -4.14
C ALA A 22 3.98 -0.21 -3.68
N ILE A 23 4.85 0.48 -4.42
CA ILE A 23 6.27 0.65 -4.04
C ILE A 23 6.35 1.48 -2.76
N GLY A 24 5.66 2.61 -2.66
CA GLY A 24 5.62 3.46 -1.46
C GLY A 24 5.19 2.69 -0.22
N SER A 25 4.03 2.06 -0.26
CA SER A 25 3.53 1.24 0.86
C SER A 25 4.47 0.08 1.22
N GLY A 26 5.16 -0.50 0.23
CA GLY A 26 6.19 -1.51 0.48
C GLY A 26 7.41 -0.93 1.19
N LEU A 27 7.85 0.28 0.81
CA LEU A 27 8.94 1.02 1.45
C LEU A 27 8.61 1.27 2.93
N THR A 28 7.44 1.84 3.20
CA THR A 28 6.95 2.14 4.54
C THR A 28 6.89 0.88 5.41
N GLY A 29 6.27 -0.19 4.91
CA GLY A 29 6.16 -1.45 5.66
C GLY A 29 7.51 -2.06 6.02
N PHE A 30 8.45 -2.09 5.07
CA PHE A 30 9.79 -2.61 5.30
C PHE A 30 10.61 -1.70 6.24
N ALA A 31 10.57 -0.38 6.01
CA ALA A 31 11.31 0.58 6.84
C ALA A 31 10.85 0.55 8.30
N LEU A 32 9.54 0.49 8.57
CA LEU A 32 8.99 0.35 9.92
C LEU A 32 9.44 -0.96 10.59
N ALA A 33 9.42 -2.08 9.86
CA ALA A 33 9.85 -3.36 10.40
C ALA A 33 11.35 -3.35 10.77
N VAL A 34 12.20 -2.80 9.90
CA VAL A 34 13.65 -2.66 10.15
C VAL A 34 13.90 -1.71 11.32
N TYR A 35 13.21 -0.59 11.38
CA TYR A 35 13.31 0.36 12.49
C TYR A 35 12.98 -0.27 13.84
N VAL A 36 11.88 -1.03 13.90
CA VAL A 36 11.49 -1.75 15.13
C VAL A 36 12.53 -2.81 15.48
N PHE A 37 13.11 -3.49 14.50
CA PHE A 37 14.20 -4.42 14.75
C PHE A 37 15.45 -3.72 15.32
N GLN A 38 15.83 -2.56 14.76
CA GLN A 38 16.97 -1.78 15.26
C GLN A 38 16.75 -1.29 16.70
N LEU A 39 15.52 -0.92 17.06
CA LEU A 39 15.19 -0.46 18.41
C LEU A 39 15.18 -1.58 19.45
N THR A 40 14.76 -2.79 19.05
CA THR A 40 14.46 -3.86 20.01
C THR A 40 15.44 -5.02 19.97
N GLY A 41 16.19 -5.16 18.87
CA GLY A 41 17.01 -6.35 18.59
C GLY A 41 16.19 -7.63 18.39
N SER A 42 14.86 -7.54 18.28
CA SER A 42 13.94 -8.67 18.32
C SER A 42 13.32 -8.97 16.95
N ALA A 43 13.62 -10.14 16.39
CA ALA A 43 12.99 -10.63 15.18
C ALA A 43 11.46 -10.85 15.36
N ALA A 44 11.00 -11.11 16.59
CA ALA A 44 9.57 -11.23 16.88
C ALA A 44 8.84 -9.90 16.66
N HIS A 45 9.37 -8.78 17.15
CA HIS A 45 8.79 -7.46 16.93
C HIS A 45 8.84 -7.03 15.45
N TYR A 46 9.91 -7.35 14.73
CA TYR A 46 9.99 -7.19 13.28
C TYR A 46 8.84 -7.92 12.57
N SER A 47 8.65 -9.22 12.89
CA SER A 47 7.61 -10.04 12.30
C SER A 47 6.19 -9.55 12.67
N LEU A 48 6.00 -9.03 13.89
CA LEU A 48 4.72 -8.45 14.31
C LEU A 48 4.33 -7.21 13.50
N VAL A 49 5.30 -6.35 13.11
CA VAL A 49 5.03 -5.20 12.23
C VAL A 49 4.56 -5.69 10.85
N LEU A 50 5.27 -6.66 10.27
CA LEU A 50 4.87 -7.24 8.99
C LEU A 50 3.49 -7.90 9.06
N LEU A 51 3.20 -8.60 10.15
CA LEU A 51 1.91 -9.23 10.38
C LEU A 51 0.80 -8.17 10.52
N ALA A 52 1.02 -7.10 11.28
CA ALA A 52 0.10 -5.98 11.42
C ALA A 52 -0.20 -5.28 10.08
N ALA A 53 0.81 -5.14 9.21
CA ALA A 53 0.65 -4.56 7.89
C ALA A 53 -0.06 -5.48 6.87
N PHE A 54 -0.03 -6.79 7.07
CA PHE A 54 -0.55 -7.75 6.10
C PHE A 54 -1.84 -8.45 6.53
N LEU A 55 -1.90 -8.94 7.77
CA LEU A 55 -2.98 -9.82 8.23
C LEU A 55 -4.37 -9.17 8.18
N PRO A 56 -4.57 -7.89 8.62
CA PRO A 56 -5.89 -7.27 8.54
C PRO A 56 -6.41 -7.19 7.10
N SER A 57 -5.55 -6.79 6.15
CA SER A 57 -5.96 -6.71 4.75
C SER A 57 -6.32 -8.07 4.18
N LEU A 58 -5.62 -9.13 4.56
CA LEU A 58 -5.90 -10.49 4.13
C LEU A 58 -7.27 -10.98 4.66
N LEU A 59 -7.52 -10.81 5.95
CA LEU A 59 -8.75 -11.26 6.60
C LEU A 59 -9.97 -10.47 6.12
N LEU A 60 -9.80 -9.19 5.83
CA LEU A 60 -10.90 -8.30 5.40
C LEU A 60 -11.12 -8.30 3.88
N LYS A 61 -10.28 -8.94 3.06
CA LYS A 61 -10.47 -9.02 1.60
C LYS A 61 -11.88 -9.46 1.17
N PRO A 62 -12.50 -10.52 1.74
CA PRO A 62 -13.85 -10.93 1.34
C PRO A 62 -14.89 -9.85 1.64
N ILE A 63 -14.77 -9.19 2.80
CA ILE A 63 -15.68 -8.11 3.22
C ILE A 63 -15.46 -6.88 2.33
N GLY A 64 -14.21 -6.53 2.07
CA GLY A 64 -13.82 -5.45 1.17
C GLY A 64 -14.39 -5.64 -0.25
N GLY A 65 -14.30 -6.86 -0.78
CA GLY A 65 -14.92 -7.20 -2.07
C GLY A 65 -16.43 -6.98 -2.08
N ALA A 66 -17.14 -7.49 -1.07
CA ALA A 66 -18.59 -7.31 -0.97
C ALA A 66 -19.02 -5.83 -0.80
N ILE A 67 -18.20 -5.00 -0.18
CA ILE A 67 -18.44 -3.56 -0.07
C ILE A 67 -18.22 -2.89 -1.45
N VAL A 68 -17.11 -3.19 -2.11
CA VAL A 68 -16.76 -2.63 -3.42
C VAL A 68 -17.80 -2.96 -4.48
N ASP A 69 -18.44 -4.12 -4.42
CA ASP A 69 -19.52 -4.50 -5.34
C ASP A 69 -20.78 -3.62 -5.20
N ARG A 70 -20.95 -2.93 -4.06
CA ARG A 70 -22.13 -2.11 -3.75
C ARG A 70 -21.92 -0.61 -3.93
N TYR A 71 -20.67 -0.16 -3.96
CA TYR A 71 -20.32 1.26 -3.99
C TYR A 71 -19.46 1.59 -5.21
N ASP A 72 -19.34 2.87 -5.51
CA ASP A 72 -18.50 3.36 -6.60
C ASP A 72 -17.04 2.97 -6.38
N ARG A 73 -16.45 2.26 -7.35
CA ARG A 73 -15.10 1.70 -7.27
C ARG A 73 -14.02 2.78 -7.10
N ARG A 74 -14.21 3.93 -7.77
CA ARG A 74 -13.28 5.06 -7.65
C ARG A 74 -13.31 5.64 -6.25
N LEU A 75 -14.51 5.77 -5.67
CA LEU A 75 -14.65 6.26 -4.29
C LEU A 75 -13.99 5.30 -3.30
N MET A 76 -14.16 3.99 -3.49
CA MET A 76 -13.53 2.97 -2.63
C MET A 76 -12.01 2.97 -2.73
N MET A 77 -11.43 3.21 -3.93
CA MET A 77 -9.99 3.40 -4.10
C MET A 77 -9.51 4.64 -3.33
N ILE A 78 -10.18 5.79 -3.47
CA ILE A 78 -9.81 7.04 -2.80
C ILE A 78 -9.91 6.89 -1.26
N ILE A 79 -10.95 6.26 -0.76
CA ILE A 79 -11.12 5.99 0.68
C ILE A 79 -10.03 5.05 1.18
N GLY A 80 -9.70 4.03 0.39
CA GLY A 80 -8.64 3.08 0.70
C GLY A 80 -7.27 3.76 0.79
N ASP A 81 -6.92 4.58 -0.20
CA ASP A 81 -5.66 5.33 -0.23
C ASP A 81 -5.61 6.37 0.92
N ALA A 82 -6.66 7.17 1.10
CA ALA A 82 -6.73 8.18 2.16
C ALA A 82 -6.63 7.55 3.57
N GLY A 83 -7.30 6.42 3.78
CA GLY A 83 -7.23 5.70 5.06
C GLY A 83 -5.87 5.06 5.30
N SER A 84 -5.21 4.56 4.24
CA SER A 84 -3.84 4.05 4.34
C SER A 84 -2.87 5.17 4.74
N ILE A 85 -2.95 6.32 4.08
CA ILE A 85 -2.16 7.52 4.41
C ILE A 85 -2.42 7.97 5.85
N ALA A 86 -3.69 7.94 6.31
CA ALA A 86 -4.03 8.31 7.69
C ALA A 86 -3.36 7.38 8.72
N GLY A 87 -3.21 6.09 8.42
CA GLY A 87 -2.47 5.14 9.25
C GLY A 87 -1.00 5.48 9.36
N VAL A 88 -0.35 5.82 8.24
CA VAL A 88 1.06 6.24 8.20
C VAL A 88 1.24 7.61 8.89
N ALA A 89 0.38 8.57 8.59
CA ALA A 89 0.40 9.89 9.23
C ALA A 89 0.25 9.79 10.76
N PHE A 90 -0.59 8.89 11.25
CA PHE A 90 -0.72 8.63 12.69
C PHE A 90 0.62 8.17 13.30
N ILE A 91 1.36 7.26 12.63
CA ILE A 91 2.69 6.83 13.10
C ILE A 91 3.64 8.01 13.16
N ILE A 92 3.73 8.81 12.09
CA ILE A 92 4.62 9.98 12.01
C ILE A 92 4.31 10.97 13.14
N VAL A 93 3.03 11.32 13.34
CA VAL A 93 2.60 12.25 14.40
C VAL A 93 3.00 11.73 15.79
N MET A 94 2.80 10.45 16.07
CA MET A 94 3.19 9.86 17.36
C MET A 94 4.72 9.88 17.57
N MET A 95 5.48 9.65 16.51
CA MET A 95 6.95 9.76 16.57
C MET A 95 7.40 11.20 16.84
N LEU A 96 6.81 12.19 16.16
CA LEU A 96 7.10 13.61 16.37
C LEU A 96 6.72 14.09 17.77
N LEU A 97 5.69 13.52 18.39
CA LEU A 97 5.30 13.75 19.78
C LEU A 97 6.24 13.06 20.79
N GLY A 98 7.28 12.38 20.31
CA GLY A 98 8.28 11.71 21.15
C GLY A 98 7.81 10.42 21.83
N VAL A 99 6.73 9.79 21.33
CA VAL A 99 6.23 8.52 21.84
C VAL A 99 7.21 7.41 21.44
N LYS A 100 8.00 6.91 22.40
CA LYS A 100 9.04 5.88 22.17
C LYS A 100 8.51 4.43 22.21
N SER A 101 7.25 4.23 22.47
CA SER A 101 6.64 2.89 22.51
C SER A 101 6.29 2.37 21.11
N LEU A 102 6.20 1.05 20.94
CA LEU A 102 5.96 0.42 19.64
C LEU A 102 4.46 0.37 19.23
N TRP A 103 3.54 0.59 20.17
CA TRP A 103 2.11 0.47 19.90
C TRP A 103 1.58 1.39 18.78
N PRO A 104 2.11 2.64 18.58
CA PRO A 104 1.64 3.47 17.47
C PRO A 104 2.00 2.86 16.11
N ILE A 105 3.16 2.20 16.02
CA ILE A 105 3.59 1.54 14.77
C ILE A 105 2.66 0.38 14.45
N TYR A 106 2.34 -0.47 15.43
CA TYR A 106 1.40 -1.57 15.23
C TYR A 106 0.01 -1.07 14.87
N LEU A 107 -0.52 -0.10 15.62
CA LEU A 107 -1.86 0.43 15.38
C LEU A 107 -1.98 1.14 14.03
N GLY A 108 -1.02 1.99 13.68
CA GLY A 108 -1.00 2.68 12.38
C GLY A 108 -0.87 1.70 11.21
N SER A 109 -0.05 0.65 11.34
CA SER A 109 0.05 -0.43 10.35
C SER A 109 -1.25 -1.20 10.19
N ILE A 110 -1.96 -1.48 11.28
CA ILE A 110 -3.28 -2.13 11.25
C ILE A 110 -4.30 -1.22 10.56
N ILE A 111 -4.35 0.07 10.92
CA ILE A 111 -5.25 1.05 10.29
C ILE A 111 -5.00 1.08 8.78
N SER A 112 -3.76 1.30 8.35
CA SER A 112 -3.39 1.31 6.92
C SER A 112 -3.83 0.02 6.23
N SER A 113 -3.55 -1.15 6.84
CA SER A 113 -3.87 -2.46 6.29
C SER A 113 -5.39 -2.71 6.14
N VAL A 114 -6.22 -2.21 7.05
CA VAL A 114 -7.69 -2.29 6.95
C VAL A 114 -8.19 -1.57 5.71
N PHE A 115 -7.68 -0.37 5.42
CA PHE A 115 -8.07 0.41 4.26
C PHE A 115 -7.55 -0.16 2.94
N VAL A 116 -6.38 -0.79 2.93
CA VAL A 116 -5.86 -1.55 1.78
C VAL A 116 -6.79 -2.71 1.40
N ALA A 117 -7.53 -3.28 2.36
CA ALA A 117 -8.53 -4.31 2.09
C ALA A 117 -9.71 -3.83 1.21
N LEU A 118 -10.01 -2.53 1.21
CA LEU A 118 -11.02 -1.91 0.32
C LEU A 118 -10.39 -1.52 -1.03
N GLN A 119 -9.19 -0.97 -1.01
CA GLN A 119 -8.51 -0.45 -2.19
C GLN A 119 -8.19 -1.55 -3.21
N ASN A 120 -7.63 -2.67 -2.78
CA ASN A 120 -7.20 -3.75 -3.67
C ASN A 120 -8.34 -4.36 -4.51
N PRO A 121 -9.51 -4.76 -3.95
CA PRO A 121 -10.61 -5.27 -4.76
C PRO A 121 -11.23 -4.19 -5.65
N ALA A 122 -11.29 -2.92 -5.19
CA ALA A 122 -11.76 -1.81 -6.00
C ALA A 122 -10.90 -1.58 -7.24
N TYR A 123 -9.58 -1.60 -7.07
CA TYR A 123 -8.63 -1.52 -8.18
C TYR A 123 -8.81 -2.67 -9.17
N LYS A 124 -8.86 -3.92 -8.70
CA LYS A 124 -9.06 -5.09 -9.57
C LYS A 124 -10.35 -5.01 -10.36
N ALA A 125 -11.44 -4.60 -9.72
CA ALA A 125 -12.73 -4.43 -10.37
C ALA A 125 -12.70 -3.28 -11.41
N SER A 126 -12.00 -2.17 -11.14
CA SER A 126 -11.85 -1.06 -12.10
C SER A 126 -11.09 -1.47 -13.35
N VAL A 127 -10.14 -2.41 -13.24
CA VAL A 127 -9.39 -2.92 -14.40
C VAL A 127 -10.29 -3.67 -15.37
N THR A 128 -11.20 -4.50 -14.87
CA THR A 128 -12.14 -5.22 -15.73
C THR A 128 -13.10 -4.31 -16.48
N ASP A 129 -13.41 -3.12 -15.94
CA ASP A 129 -14.27 -2.13 -16.61
C ASP A 129 -13.52 -1.32 -17.69
N LEU A 130 -12.19 -1.17 -17.51
CA LEU A 130 -11.37 -0.35 -18.39
C LEU A 130 -10.80 -1.11 -19.58
N LEU A 131 -10.68 -2.44 -19.48
CA LEU A 131 -10.02 -3.28 -20.46
C LEU A 131 -11.04 -4.11 -21.25
N ASP A 132 -10.83 -4.18 -22.58
CA ASP A 132 -11.46 -5.17 -23.43
C ASP A 132 -10.84 -6.56 -23.19
N GLU A 133 -11.57 -7.64 -23.50
CA GLU A 133 -11.13 -9.03 -23.31
C GLU A 133 -9.76 -9.32 -23.92
N SER A 134 -9.46 -8.72 -25.08
CA SER A 134 -8.16 -8.86 -25.76
C SER A 134 -6.96 -8.33 -24.96
N HIS A 135 -7.20 -7.45 -23.98
CA HIS A 135 -6.19 -6.84 -23.15
C HIS A 135 -6.13 -7.37 -21.71
N TYR A 136 -7.06 -8.25 -21.30
CA TYR A 136 -7.10 -8.78 -19.94
C TYR A 136 -5.81 -9.48 -19.50
N SER A 137 -5.22 -10.29 -20.39
CA SER A 137 -3.97 -10.98 -20.08
C SER A 137 -2.81 -10.01 -19.80
N LYS A 138 -2.69 -8.95 -20.64
CA LYS A 138 -1.68 -7.90 -20.44
C LYS A 138 -1.95 -7.11 -19.17
N GLY A 139 -3.19 -6.74 -18.90
CA GLY A 139 -3.61 -6.04 -17.69
C GLY A 139 -3.28 -6.84 -16.44
N SER A 140 -3.61 -8.12 -16.40
CA SER A 140 -3.29 -9.00 -15.28
C SER A 140 -1.79 -9.14 -15.05
N GLY A 141 -0.99 -9.23 -16.12
CA GLY A 141 0.46 -9.26 -16.03
C GLY A 141 1.05 -7.98 -15.42
N LEU A 142 0.54 -6.82 -15.84
CA LEU A 142 0.95 -5.51 -15.30
C LEU A 142 0.54 -5.36 -13.82
N MET A 143 -0.66 -5.83 -13.44
CA MET A 143 -1.08 -5.84 -12.03
C MET A 143 -0.17 -6.72 -11.17
N GLN A 144 0.18 -7.92 -11.66
CA GLN A 144 1.11 -8.80 -10.96
C GLN A 144 2.50 -8.19 -10.84
N LEU A 145 2.94 -7.43 -11.85
CA LEU A 145 4.20 -6.69 -11.79
C LEU A 145 4.19 -5.65 -10.65
N SER A 146 3.10 -4.89 -10.48
CA SER A 146 2.97 -3.94 -9.38
C SER A 146 3.00 -4.63 -8.02
N GLU A 147 2.28 -5.73 -7.86
CA GLU A 147 2.28 -6.53 -6.62
C GLU A 147 3.69 -7.08 -6.32
N SER A 148 4.39 -7.62 -7.32
CA SER A 148 5.76 -8.15 -7.15
C SER A 148 6.76 -7.05 -6.82
N SER A 149 6.60 -5.86 -7.42
CA SER A 149 7.45 -4.70 -7.15
C SER A 149 7.42 -4.27 -5.68
N ARG A 150 6.27 -4.39 -5.03
CA ARG A 150 6.10 -4.14 -3.60
C ARG A 150 7.04 -5.00 -2.74
N TYR A 151 7.26 -6.26 -3.11
CA TYR A 151 8.04 -7.20 -2.30
C TYR A 151 9.50 -7.31 -2.72
N VAL A 152 9.86 -6.90 -3.93
CA VAL A 152 11.22 -6.99 -4.45
C VAL A 152 11.91 -5.62 -4.47
N LEU A 153 11.30 -4.63 -5.12
CA LEU A 153 11.91 -3.31 -5.27
C LEU A 153 11.87 -2.50 -3.98
N SER A 154 10.77 -2.56 -3.22
CA SER A 154 10.62 -1.74 -2.03
C SER A 154 11.65 -2.02 -0.96
N PRO A 155 11.97 -3.28 -0.57
CA PRO A 155 13.03 -3.54 0.39
C PRO A 155 14.41 -3.07 -0.08
N MET A 156 14.71 -3.18 -1.39
CA MET A 156 15.98 -2.69 -1.95
C MET A 156 16.10 -1.17 -1.83
N ILE A 157 15.06 -0.46 -2.25
CA ILE A 157 15.02 1.02 -2.18
C ILE A 157 15.01 1.47 -0.72
N ALA A 158 14.20 0.85 0.15
CA ALA A 158 14.14 1.17 1.56
C ALA A 158 15.50 0.99 2.25
N GLY A 159 16.20 -0.11 1.97
CA GLY A 159 17.54 -0.37 2.49
C GLY A 159 18.55 0.71 2.08
N MET A 160 18.51 1.16 0.81
CA MET A 160 19.34 2.26 0.32
C MET A 160 18.97 3.59 1.01
N LEU A 161 17.69 3.93 1.07
CA LEU A 161 17.23 5.18 1.70
C LEU A 161 17.57 5.23 3.19
N MET A 162 17.36 4.13 3.92
CA MET A 162 17.69 4.05 5.36
C MET A 162 19.19 4.11 5.65
N SER A 163 20.05 3.84 4.67
CA SER A 163 21.50 4.03 4.83
C SER A 163 21.93 5.50 4.78
N TRP A 164 21.12 6.38 4.18
CA TRP A 164 21.41 7.79 3.95
C TRP A 164 20.49 8.75 4.70
N PHE A 165 19.28 8.31 5.00
CA PHE A 165 18.21 9.13 5.59
C PHE A 165 17.64 8.49 6.85
N ASN A 166 17.04 9.31 7.72
CA ASN A 166 16.28 8.83 8.88
C ASN A 166 14.94 8.21 8.45
N LEU A 167 14.37 7.34 9.30
CA LEU A 167 13.09 6.70 9.07
C LEU A 167 11.98 7.69 8.70
N GLU A 168 11.89 8.83 9.40
CA GLU A 168 10.87 9.86 9.14
C GLU A 168 10.89 10.34 7.69
N SER A 169 12.09 10.52 7.11
CA SER A 169 12.25 10.90 5.71
C SER A 169 11.78 9.81 4.75
N VAL A 170 11.97 8.55 5.11
CA VAL A 170 11.51 7.41 4.30
C VAL A 170 9.98 7.30 4.32
N LEU A 171 9.34 7.55 5.48
CA LEU A 171 7.88 7.55 5.61
C LEU A 171 7.19 8.68 4.86
N LEU A 172 7.88 9.79 4.58
CA LEU A 172 7.34 10.92 3.81
C LEU A 172 7.34 10.67 2.29
N VAL A 173 7.97 9.60 1.82
CA VAL A 173 8.03 9.23 0.39
C VAL A 173 6.79 8.41 -0.03
N ASP A 174 6.06 7.83 0.92
CA ASP A 174 4.83 7.06 0.68
C ASP A 174 3.63 8.01 0.48
#